data_4e5f4630abbe81cc068c691ff30fc3a0
#
_entry.id   4e5f4630abbe81cc068c691ff30fc3a0
#
_cell.length_a   1.000
_cell.length_b   1.000
_cell.length_c   1.000
_cell.angle_alpha   90.00
_cell.angle_beta   90.00
_cell.angle_gamma   90.00
#
_symmetry.space_group_name_H-M   'P 1'
#
loop_
_entity.id
_entity.type
_entity.pdbx_description
1 polymer ?
#
loop_
_entity_poly.entity_id
_entity_poly.type
_entity_poly.pdbx_seq_one_letter_code
_entity_poly.pdbx_strand_id
1 'polypeptide(L)'
;MSAYYSFIQREQHVDGSTTAYYRSNIHAQGAWNPHEQHMAPATGILCVELEQFRPRADMRIGRVGLDIFGLIAFGEFSITTRMIRPGKTIELVEAEMCANGKTCIVARAWRMLTSDTTAIAGVEDFPIESPEYLPVWEGMRCWPGGYIQSIETRAHADHRAGKGIVWLRNSLDMVEGQPTTDFSRLLGMVDTANGIVPRQDPNSGWGFPNLDLQIHMHRLPQGKWLGLEVVQQYGEDGIGLTSGILHDVHGPFGRSEQILTLRKF
;
A
#
# COMPACT_ATOMS: atom_id res chain seq x y z
N MET A 1 22.48 -3.12 2.13
CA MET A 1 21.27 -3.70 1.52
C MET A 1 20.48 -2.54 0.94
N SER A 2 19.87 -2.70 -0.21
CA SER A 2 19.04 -1.64 -0.80
C SER A 2 17.67 -1.60 -0.11
N ALA A 3 17.16 -0.40 0.16
CA ALA A 3 15.87 -0.15 0.81
C ALA A 3 15.12 0.95 0.05
N TYR A 4 13.84 1.14 0.34
CA TYR A 4 13.05 2.21 -0.25
C TYR A 4 13.42 3.57 0.34
N TYR A 5 13.75 3.62 1.63
CA TYR A 5 14.01 4.86 2.37
C TYR A 5 15.23 4.76 3.27
N SER A 6 15.89 5.91 3.46
CA SER A 6 16.89 6.10 4.50
C SER A 6 16.29 6.96 5.61
N PHE A 7 16.44 6.52 6.86
CA PHE A 7 16.01 7.27 8.03
C PHE A 7 16.99 8.43 8.31
N ILE A 8 16.47 9.61 8.65
CA ILE A 8 17.28 10.79 8.99
C ILE A 8 17.24 11.04 10.50
N GLN A 9 16.06 11.34 11.04
CA GLN A 9 15.86 11.62 12.46
C GLN A 9 14.41 11.45 12.89
N ARG A 10 14.17 11.45 14.20
CA ARG A 10 12.81 11.45 14.80
C ARG A 10 12.74 12.46 15.93
N GLU A 11 11.65 13.20 15.97
CA GLU A 11 11.33 14.18 17.00
C GLU A 11 10.06 13.76 17.74
N GLN A 12 10.04 14.01 19.05
CA GLN A 12 8.84 13.84 19.87
C GLN A 12 8.33 15.21 20.28
N HIS A 13 7.04 15.44 20.16
CA HIS A 13 6.40 16.70 20.47
C HIS A 13 5.68 16.67 21.82
N VAL A 14 5.46 17.85 22.42
CA VAL A 14 4.84 18.00 23.74
C VAL A 14 3.40 17.47 23.76
N ASP A 15 2.69 17.53 22.65
CA ASP A 15 1.33 16.96 22.48
C ASP A 15 1.34 15.43 22.36
N GLY A 16 2.54 14.85 22.36
CA GLY A 16 2.78 13.41 22.28
C GLY A 16 2.71 12.85 20.87
N SER A 17 2.63 13.68 19.83
CA SER A 17 2.88 13.27 18.45
C SER A 17 4.37 13.05 18.21
N THR A 18 4.70 12.37 17.09
CA THR A 18 6.09 12.14 16.65
C THR A 18 6.23 12.54 15.21
N THR A 19 7.36 13.14 14.83
CA THR A 19 7.70 13.40 13.42
C THR A 19 8.98 12.66 13.08
N ALA A 20 8.91 11.78 12.08
CA ALA A 20 10.07 11.08 11.51
C ALA A 20 10.42 11.68 10.17
N TYR A 21 11.71 11.85 9.90
CA TYR A 21 12.25 12.40 8.66
C TYR A 21 12.97 11.31 7.89
N TYR A 22 12.72 11.26 6.60
CA TYR A 22 13.23 10.26 5.69
C TYR A 22 13.74 10.88 4.39
N ARG A 23 14.53 10.11 3.66
CA ARG A 23 14.91 10.38 2.27
C ARG A 23 14.54 9.20 1.40
N SER A 24 13.86 9.45 0.28
CA SER A 24 13.54 8.41 -0.70
C SER A 24 14.78 7.96 -1.47
N ASN A 25 14.93 6.65 -1.66
CA ASN A 25 15.95 6.03 -2.52
C ASN A 25 15.36 5.75 -3.90
N ILE A 26 16.21 5.44 -4.88
CA ILE A 26 15.76 5.23 -6.27
C ILE A 26 14.63 4.20 -6.40
N HIS A 27 14.58 3.20 -5.52
CA HIS A 27 13.54 2.18 -5.52
C HIS A 27 12.15 2.70 -5.13
N ALA A 28 12.05 3.89 -4.53
CA ALA A 28 10.77 4.53 -4.25
C ALA A 28 10.24 5.37 -5.42
N GLN A 29 10.99 5.50 -6.53
CA GLN A 29 10.62 6.32 -7.68
C GLN A 29 9.31 5.85 -8.32
N GLY A 30 8.44 6.81 -8.65
CA GLY A 30 7.14 6.63 -9.27
C GLY A 30 7.19 6.27 -10.74
N ALA A 31 6.02 5.87 -11.27
CA ALA A 31 5.84 5.46 -12.65
C ALA A 31 5.37 6.61 -13.57
N TRP A 32 4.74 7.65 -13.01
CA TRP A 32 4.18 8.76 -13.78
C TRP A 32 5.19 9.88 -14.04
N ASN A 33 6.09 10.11 -13.08
CA ASN A 33 7.08 11.19 -13.14
C ASN A 33 8.37 10.76 -12.40
N PRO A 34 9.58 10.96 -12.98
CA PRO A 34 10.83 10.57 -12.32
C PRO A 34 11.16 11.39 -11.05
N HIS A 35 10.48 12.53 -10.83
CA HIS A 35 10.66 13.41 -9.66
C HIS A 35 9.63 13.15 -8.54
N GLU A 36 8.87 12.07 -8.65
CA GLU A 36 7.90 11.67 -7.63
C GLU A 36 8.21 10.27 -7.05
N GLN A 37 7.65 10.00 -5.88
CA GLN A 37 7.62 8.68 -5.28
C GLN A 37 6.37 7.93 -5.74
N HIS A 38 6.47 6.60 -5.85
CA HIS A 38 5.32 5.72 -6.06
C HIS A 38 4.50 5.59 -4.78
N MET A 39 3.19 5.59 -4.90
CA MET A 39 2.27 5.48 -3.76
C MET A 39 2.44 4.17 -2.98
N ALA A 40 2.84 3.07 -3.65
CA ALA A 40 3.03 1.76 -3.01
C ALA A 40 4.08 1.80 -1.88
N PRO A 41 5.37 2.13 -2.10
CA PRO A 41 6.32 2.27 -1.00
C PRO A 41 5.94 3.40 -0.01
N ALA A 42 5.29 4.49 -0.47
CA ALA A 42 4.79 5.52 0.44
C ALA A 42 3.73 4.97 1.41
N THR A 43 2.83 4.08 0.96
CA THR A 43 1.92 3.34 1.83
C THR A 43 2.70 2.48 2.83
N GLY A 44 3.75 1.79 2.38
CA GLY A 44 4.58 0.94 3.24
C GLY A 44 5.25 1.69 4.38
N ILE A 45 5.86 2.84 4.11
CA ILE A 45 6.53 3.64 5.16
C ILE A 45 5.51 4.30 6.11
N LEU A 46 4.34 4.70 5.63
CA LEU A 46 3.24 5.14 6.49
C LEU A 46 2.75 4.02 7.42
N CYS A 47 2.69 2.78 6.92
CA CYS A 47 2.38 1.61 7.74
C CYS A 47 3.45 1.36 8.81
N VAL A 48 4.75 1.54 8.51
CA VAL A 48 5.84 1.45 9.50
C VAL A 48 5.60 2.45 10.64
N GLU A 49 5.30 3.72 10.32
CA GLU A 49 5.05 4.74 11.33
C GLU A 49 3.77 4.47 12.14
N LEU A 50 2.71 3.97 11.49
CA LEU A 50 1.47 3.58 12.17
C LEU A 50 1.67 2.40 13.12
N GLU A 51 2.52 1.40 12.79
CA GLU A 51 2.85 0.29 13.68
C GLU A 51 3.69 0.72 14.87
N GLN A 52 4.70 1.57 14.64
CA GLN A 52 5.68 1.98 15.65
C GLN A 52 5.15 3.02 16.63
N PHE A 53 4.10 3.76 16.27
CA PHE A 53 3.56 4.81 17.13
C PHE A 53 2.80 4.20 18.32
N ARG A 54 3.37 4.32 19.55
CA ARG A 54 2.76 3.83 20.80
C ARG A 54 2.14 2.43 20.65
N PRO A 55 2.94 1.40 20.31
CA PRO A 55 2.42 0.07 20.02
C PRO A 55 1.76 -0.56 21.25
N ARG A 56 0.69 -1.31 21.02
CA ARG A 56 -0.02 -2.08 22.04
C ARG A 56 -0.10 -3.54 21.63
N ALA A 57 0.43 -4.44 22.46
CA ALA A 57 0.48 -5.88 22.19
C ALA A 57 -0.90 -6.54 22.16
N ASP A 58 -1.90 -5.94 22.81
CA ASP A 58 -3.29 -6.42 22.88
C ASP A 58 -4.17 -5.90 21.73
N MET A 59 -3.61 -5.06 20.85
CA MET A 59 -4.34 -4.50 19.70
C MET A 59 -3.65 -4.81 18.38
N ARG A 60 -4.44 -4.88 17.30
CA ARG A 60 -3.95 -4.92 15.93
C ARG A 60 -4.62 -3.90 15.03
N ILE A 61 -3.96 -3.50 13.96
CA ILE A 61 -4.56 -2.68 12.91
C ILE A 61 -5.48 -3.57 12.07
N GLY A 62 -6.74 -3.16 11.93
CA GLY A 62 -7.73 -3.84 11.10
C GLY A 62 -8.14 -3.05 9.85
N ARG A 63 -7.84 -1.74 9.83
CA ARG A 63 -8.10 -0.88 8.68
C ARG A 63 -7.01 0.17 8.55
N VAL A 64 -6.54 0.40 7.32
CA VAL A 64 -5.74 1.57 6.93
C VAL A 64 -6.48 2.27 5.78
N GLY A 65 -6.76 3.55 5.92
CA GLY A 65 -7.33 4.37 4.85
C GLY A 65 -6.39 5.54 4.60
N LEU A 66 -6.11 5.80 3.33
CA LEU A 66 -5.24 6.87 2.88
C LEU A 66 -6.00 7.80 1.94
N ASP A 67 -5.90 9.12 2.19
CA ASP A 67 -6.32 10.16 1.29
C ASP A 67 -5.08 10.77 0.63
N ILE A 68 -5.07 10.89 -0.71
CA ILE A 68 -3.94 11.34 -1.52
C ILE A 68 -4.25 12.75 -2.01
N PHE A 69 -3.50 13.74 -1.51
CA PHE A 69 -3.72 15.16 -1.84
C PHE A 69 -2.93 15.63 -3.06
N GLY A 70 -1.97 14.83 -3.52
CA GLY A 70 -1.17 15.20 -4.69
C GLY A 70 0.12 14.40 -4.81
N LEU A 71 0.98 14.87 -5.69
CA LEU A 71 2.28 14.30 -5.99
C LEU A 71 3.17 14.24 -4.74
N ILE A 72 3.80 13.10 -4.51
CA ILE A 72 4.77 12.90 -3.44
C ILE A 72 6.17 13.20 -4.02
N ALA A 73 6.73 14.36 -3.70
CA ALA A 73 8.04 14.73 -4.22
C ALA A 73 9.12 13.71 -3.83
N PHE A 74 10.01 13.40 -4.78
CA PHE A 74 11.18 12.58 -4.54
C PHE A 74 12.21 13.37 -3.71
N GLY A 75 12.90 12.73 -2.76
CA GLY A 75 13.89 13.36 -1.89
C GLY A 75 13.50 13.27 -0.41
N GLU A 76 13.71 14.35 0.34
CA GLU A 76 13.41 14.39 1.77
C GLU A 76 11.92 14.67 2.02
N PHE A 77 11.39 14.00 3.04
CA PHE A 77 10.02 14.16 3.50
C PHE A 77 9.91 13.82 5.00
N SER A 78 8.80 14.20 5.59
CA SER A 78 8.49 13.88 6.98
C SER A 78 7.16 13.15 7.10
N ILE A 79 7.03 12.35 8.16
CA ILE A 79 5.77 11.73 8.58
C ILE A 79 5.51 12.11 10.03
N THR A 80 4.41 12.84 10.28
CA THR A 80 3.94 13.15 11.62
C THR A 80 2.83 12.21 12.03
N THR A 81 3.04 11.47 13.12
CA THR A 81 2.07 10.47 13.61
C THR A 81 1.48 10.92 14.94
N ARG A 82 0.15 10.83 15.05
CA ARG A 82 -0.62 11.30 16.22
C ARG A 82 -1.80 10.41 16.57
N MET A 83 -2.20 10.42 17.85
CA MET A 83 -3.41 9.77 18.33
C MET A 83 -4.61 10.70 18.10
N ILE A 84 -5.53 10.30 17.20
CA ILE A 84 -6.76 11.04 16.93
C ILE A 84 -7.85 10.67 17.93
N ARG A 85 -7.96 9.37 18.22
CA ARG A 85 -8.93 8.86 19.17
C ARG A 85 -8.29 7.80 20.05
N PRO A 86 -7.99 8.12 21.32
CA PRO A 86 -7.56 7.11 22.28
C PRO A 86 -8.74 6.24 22.74
N GLY A 87 -8.46 5.02 23.19
CA GLY A 87 -9.50 4.14 23.73
C GLY A 87 -8.97 2.83 24.28
N LYS A 88 -9.80 2.14 25.08
CA LYS A 88 -9.44 0.85 25.66
C LYS A 88 -9.56 -0.29 24.66
N THR A 89 -10.58 -0.26 23.81
CA THR A 89 -10.94 -1.34 22.88
C THR A 89 -10.68 -1.00 21.41
N ILE A 90 -10.74 0.29 21.07
CA ILE A 90 -10.47 0.79 19.72
C ILE A 90 -9.72 2.12 19.80
N GLU A 91 -8.75 2.32 18.91
CA GLU A 91 -7.97 3.55 18.76
C GLU A 91 -7.92 3.97 17.30
N LEU A 92 -7.89 5.29 17.05
CA LEU A 92 -7.62 5.85 15.74
C LEU A 92 -6.29 6.60 15.79
N VAL A 93 -5.35 6.16 14.95
CA VAL A 93 -4.05 6.79 14.76
C VAL A 93 -4.00 7.38 13.36
N GLU A 94 -3.38 8.55 13.24
CA GLU A 94 -3.16 9.23 11.96
C GLU A 94 -1.68 9.43 11.72
N ALA A 95 -1.25 9.25 10.47
CA ALA A 95 0.09 9.57 9.99
C ALA A 95 -0.04 10.49 8.77
N GLU A 96 0.55 11.67 8.85
CA GLU A 96 0.54 12.68 7.80
C GLU A 96 1.91 12.77 7.15
N MET A 97 2.00 12.52 5.84
CA MET A 97 3.23 12.65 5.05
C MET A 97 3.30 14.03 4.41
N CYS A 98 4.43 14.70 4.60
CA CYS A 98 4.71 16.04 4.09
C CYS A 98 6.00 16.04 3.27
N ALA A 99 5.95 16.47 2.01
CA ALA A 99 7.12 16.63 1.15
C ALA A 99 7.12 18.03 0.51
N ASN A 100 8.28 18.68 0.45
CA ASN A 100 8.41 20.06 -0.04
C ASN A 100 7.44 21.04 0.63
N GLY A 101 7.21 20.88 1.94
CA GLY A 101 6.33 21.75 2.74
C GLY A 101 4.83 21.59 2.46
N LYS A 102 4.42 20.53 1.75
CA LYS A 102 3.01 20.25 1.45
C LYS A 102 2.62 18.87 1.94
N THR A 103 1.44 18.77 2.54
CA THR A 103 0.83 17.47 2.87
C THR A 103 0.49 16.74 1.58
N CYS A 104 1.04 15.53 1.42
CA CYS A 104 0.84 14.68 0.24
C CYS A 104 -0.16 13.57 0.50
N ILE A 105 -0.11 12.98 1.70
CA ILE A 105 -0.95 11.85 2.10
C ILE A 105 -1.35 12.03 3.56
N VAL A 106 -2.59 11.71 3.89
CA VAL A 106 -3.05 11.46 5.26
C VAL A 106 -3.52 10.02 5.36
N ALA A 107 -2.87 9.23 6.22
CA ALA A 107 -3.22 7.85 6.50
C ALA A 107 -3.85 7.74 7.89
N ARG A 108 -4.95 6.97 8.02
CA ARG A 108 -5.62 6.70 9.28
C ARG A 108 -5.76 5.20 9.50
N ALA A 109 -5.34 4.73 10.67
CA ALA A 109 -5.42 3.33 11.06
C ALA A 109 -6.35 3.15 12.25
N TRP A 110 -7.34 2.26 12.11
CA TRP A 110 -8.08 1.72 13.24
C TRP A 110 -7.32 0.55 13.85
N ARG A 111 -6.96 0.69 15.12
CA ARG A 111 -6.47 -0.39 15.98
C ARG A 111 -7.60 -0.91 16.84
N MET A 112 -7.69 -2.21 16.96
CA MET A 112 -8.77 -2.90 17.68
C MET A 112 -8.18 -3.93 18.63
N LEU A 113 -8.77 -4.01 19.83
CA LEU A 113 -8.47 -5.05 20.82
C LEU A 113 -8.70 -6.42 20.18
N THR A 114 -7.75 -7.33 20.36
CA THR A 114 -7.86 -8.71 19.92
C THR A 114 -8.53 -9.57 20.99
N SER A 115 -9.31 -10.55 20.57
CA SER A 115 -9.92 -11.56 21.45
C SER A 115 -10.02 -12.89 20.72
N ASP A 116 -10.21 -13.99 21.46
CA ASP A 116 -10.48 -15.28 20.83
C ASP A 116 -11.91 -15.33 20.30
N THR A 117 -12.01 -15.44 18.98
CA THR A 117 -13.26 -15.57 18.23
C THR A 117 -13.32 -16.86 17.41
N THR A 118 -12.48 -17.84 17.73
CA THR A 118 -12.35 -19.11 16.98
C THR A 118 -13.68 -19.83 16.80
N ALA A 119 -14.57 -19.76 17.80
CA ALA A 119 -15.88 -20.41 17.76
C ALA A 119 -16.84 -19.86 16.67
N ILE A 120 -16.59 -18.65 16.17
CA ILE A 120 -17.43 -17.97 15.16
C ILE A 120 -16.62 -17.54 13.93
N ALA A 121 -15.35 -17.93 13.84
CA ALA A 121 -14.48 -17.57 12.71
C ALA A 121 -14.95 -18.23 11.42
N GLY A 122 -14.92 -17.48 10.31
CA GLY A 122 -15.25 -17.96 8.97
C GLY A 122 -14.74 -16.98 7.91
N VAL A 123 -14.45 -17.49 6.71
CA VAL A 123 -13.98 -16.71 5.57
C VAL A 123 -14.72 -17.20 4.33
N GLU A 124 -15.35 -16.28 3.60
CA GLU A 124 -16.14 -16.57 2.40
C GLU A 124 -15.33 -16.46 1.10
N ASP A 125 -14.23 -15.69 1.12
CA ASP A 125 -13.34 -15.58 -0.04
C ASP A 125 -12.48 -16.86 -0.15
N PHE A 126 -12.28 -17.36 -1.38
CA PHE A 126 -11.49 -18.56 -1.63
C PHE A 126 -10.01 -18.22 -1.84
N PRO A 127 -9.08 -19.11 -1.40
CA PRO A 127 -7.68 -18.98 -1.76
C PRO A 127 -7.47 -19.02 -3.29
N ILE A 128 -6.56 -18.19 -3.78
CA ILE A 128 -6.12 -18.20 -5.18
C ILE A 128 -4.93 -19.15 -5.37
N GLU A 129 -4.64 -19.54 -6.61
CA GLU A 129 -3.52 -20.40 -6.94
C GLU A 129 -2.19 -19.81 -6.42
N SER A 130 -1.36 -20.66 -5.79
CA SER A 130 -0.08 -20.25 -5.20
C SER A 130 0.87 -19.66 -6.24
N PRO A 131 1.66 -18.62 -5.90
CA PRO A 131 2.62 -18.02 -6.82
C PRO A 131 3.67 -18.99 -7.34
N GLU A 132 3.93 -20.09 -6.63
CA GLU A 132 4.92 -21.11 -7.04
C GLU A 132 4.53 -21.81 -8.34
N TYR A 133 3.23 -21.93 -8.62
CA TYR A 133 2.71 -22.60 -9.83
C TYR A 133 2.49 -21.64 -11.01
N LEU A 134 2.61 -20.33 -10.78
CA LEU A 134 2.35 -19.30 -11.79
C LEU A 134 3.63 -18.86 -12.50
N PRO A 135 3.57 -18.56 -13.81
CA PRO A 135 4.70 -18.03 -14.54
C PRO A 135 5.06 -16.62 -14.09
N VAL A 136 6.34 -16.27 -14.23
CA VAL A 136 6.78 -14.88 -14.12
C VAL A 136 6.04 -14.03 -15.16
N TRP A 137 5.56 -12.89 -14.74
CA TRP A 137 4.80 -11.97 -15.58
C TRP A 137 5.50 -10.61 -15.69
N GLU A 138 5.91 -10.27 -16.90
CA GLU A 138 6.63 -9.02 -17.17
C GLU A 138 5.71 -7.84 -17.55
N GLY A 139 4.39 -8.00 -17.47
CA GLY A 139 3.44 -6.98 -17.88
C GLY A 139 3.56 -5.66 -17.14
N MET A 140 4.04 -5.67 -15.90
CA MET A 140 4.32 -4.44 -15.15
C MET A 140 5.49 -3.62 -15.72
N ARG A 141 6.39 -4.23 -16.52
CA ARG A 141 7.54 -3.53 -17.11
C ARG A 141 7.16 -2.48 -18.16
N CYS A 142 5.89 -2.44 -18.58
CA CYS A 142 5.37 -1.33 -19.40
C CYS A 142 5.36 0.01 -18.63
N TRP A 143 5.34 -0.02 -17.29
CA TRP A 143 5.46 1.17 -16.45
C TRP A 143 6.93 1.43 -16.08
N PRO A 144 7.40 2.68 -16.17
CA PRO A 144 8.75 3.04 -15.71
C PRO A 144 8.80 3.14 -14.18
N GLY A 145 9.99 3.50 -13.65
CA GLY A 145 10.19 3.84 -12.25
C GLY A 145 10.89 2.76 -11.43
N GLY A 146 11.60 3.21 -10.41
CA GLY A 146 12.42 2.36 -9.56
C GLY A 146 11.60 1.36 -8.74
N TYR A 147 10.37 1.72 -8.33
CA TYR A 147 9.48 0.79 -7.65
C TYR A 147 9.12 -0.40 -8.53
N ILE A 148 8.69 -0.16 -9.76
CA ILE A 148 8.32 -1.22 -10.71
C ILE A 148 9.50 -2.16 -10.99
N GLN A 149 10.72 -1.62 -11.04
CA GLN A 149 11.93 -2.43 -11.24
C GLN A 149 12.29 -3.28 -10.01
N SER A 150 11.78 -2.94 -8.82
CA SER A 150 12.11 -3.60 -7.56
C SER A 150 11.21 -4.79 -7.22
N ILE A 151 10.10 -4.99 -7.94
CA ILE A 151 9.12 -6.04 -7.67
C ILE A 151 9.24 -7.20 -8.65
N GLU A 152 9.03 -8.42 -8.15
CA GLU A 152 8.76 -9.62 -8.94
C GLU A 152 7.26 -9.81 -9.06
N THR A 153 6.79 -10.17 -10.24
CA THR A 153 5.37 -10.39 -10.50
C THR A 153 5.10 -11.73 -11.18
N ARG A 154 3.99 -12.37 -10.80
CA ARG A 154 3.48 -13.61 -11.40
C ARG A 154 1.98 -13.48 -11.63
N ALA A 155 1.47 -13.88 -12.77
CA ALA A 155 0.08 -13.70 -13.12
C ALA A 155 -0.61 -15.02 -13.48
N HIS A 156 -1.90 -15.10 -13.12
CA HIS A 156 -2.79 -16.18 -13.55
C HIS A 156 -3.08 -16.05 -15.05
N ALA A 157 -3.35 -17.19 -15.70
CA ALA A 157 -3.61 -17.26 -17.15
C ALA A 157 -4.83 -16.43 -17.60
N ASP A 158 -5.82 -16.24 -16.74
CA ASP A 158 -7.05 -15.46 -17.03
C ASP A 158 -6.84 -13.94 -16.86
N HIS A 159 -5.62 -13.48 -16.63
CA HIS A 159 -5.29 -12.06 -16.51
C HIS A 159 -5.62 -11.33 -17.82
N ARG A 160 -6.38 -10.23 -17.71
CA ARG A 160 -6.80 -9.39 -18.84
C ARG A 160 -7.04 -7.95 -18.41
N ALA A 161 -7.23 -7.05 -19.35
CA ALA A 161 -7.66 -5.68 -19.07
C ALA A 161 -8.93 -5.66 -18.21
N GLY A 162 -8.90 -4.93 -17.12
CA GLY A 162 -9.99 -4.73 -16.17
C GLY A 162 -10.20 -5.86 -15.16
N LYS A 163 -9.53 -7.01 -15.27
CA LYS A 163 -9.63 -8.09 -14.28
C LYS A 163 -8.41 -9.01 -14.32
N GLY A 164 -7.88 -9.40 -13.15
CA GLY A 164 -6.80 -10.36 -13.10
C GLY A 164 -6.39 -10.74 -11.69
N ILE A 165 -5.58 -11.79 -11.61
CA ILE A 165 -4.93 -12.23 -10.39
C ILE A 165 -3.43 -12.13 -10.63
N VAL A 166 -2.75 -11.36 -9.77
CA VAL A 166 -1.30 -11.14 -9.84
C VAL A 166 -0.72 -11.24 -8.45
N TRP A 167 0.35 -12.02 -8.32
CA TRP A 167 1.18 -12.06 -7.14
C TRP A 167 2.36 -11.11 -7.30
N LEU A 168 2.65 -10.36 -6.22
CA LEU A 168 3.78 -9.43 -6.13
C LEU A 168 4.67 -9.81 -4.95
N ARG A 169 5.97 -9.65 -5.14
CA ARG A 169 6.96 -9.78 -4.10
C ARG A 169 8.05 -8.73 -4.24
N ASN A 170 8.48 -8.16 -3.13
CA ASN A 170 9.73 -7.41 -3.08
C ASN A 170 10.66 -7.99 -2.00
N SER A 171 11.96 -7.81 -2.18
CA SER A 171 13.00 -8.22 -1.24
C SER A 171 13.66 -7.05 -0.51
N LEU A 172 13.24 -5.82 -0.80
CA LEU A 172 13.80 -4.62 -0.20
C LEU A 172 13.18 -4.36 1.17
N ASP A 173 13.95 -3.78 2.07
CA ASP A 173 13.40 -3.26 3.32
C ASP A 173 12.74 -1.88 3.09
N MET A 174 11.75 -1.53 3.93
CA MET A 174 11.16 -0.20 3.88
C MET A 174 12.19 0.85 4.26
N VAL A 175 12.93 0.63 5.34
CA VAL A 175 13.94 1.56 5.85
C VAL A 175 15.27 0.85 5.95
N GLU A 176 16.34 1.50 5.47
CA GLU A 176 17.69 0.97 5.49
C GLU A 176 18.14 0.58 6.90
N GLY A 177 18.60 -0.67 7.06
CA GLY A 177 19.07 -1.19 8.33
C GLY A 177 17.98 -1.51 9.37
N GLN A 178 16.70 -1.39 9.00
CA GLN A 178 15.57 -1.74 9.87
C GLN A 178 14.78 -2.93 9.29
N PRO A 179 14.44 -3.94 10.11
CA PRO A 179 13.63 -5.05 9.65
C PRO A 179 12.23 -4.58 9.26
N THR A 180 11.75 -5.01 8.11
CA THR A 180 10.41 -4.71 7.61
C THR A 180 9.44 -5.80 8.04
N THR A 181 8.33 -5.42 8.70
CA THR A 181 7.26 -6.35 9.07
C THR A 181 6.52 -6.87 7.84
N ASP A 182 5.88 -8.04 7.95
CA ASP A 182 5.02 -8.56 6.88
C ASP A 182 3.88 -7.58 6.57
N PHE A 183 3.32 -6.94 7.60
CA PHE A 183 2.27 -5.94 7.46
C PHE A 183 2.73 -4.75 6.58
N SER A 184 3.80 -4.06 6.94
CA SER A 184 4.27 -2.89 6.18
C SER A 184 4.79 -3.28 4.79
N ARG A 185 5.37 -4.49 4.62
CA ARG A 185 5.83 -5.03 3.34
C ARG A 185 4.67 -5.28 2.38
N LEU A 186 3.63 -6.02 2.83
CA LEU A 186 2.53 -6.39 1.96
C LEU A 186 1.63 -5.19 1.67
N LEU A 187 1.30 -4.37 2.67
CA LEU A 187 0.51 -3.16 2.44
C LEU A 187 1.24 -2.15 1.56
N GLY A 188 2.56 -2.10 1.64
CA GLY A 188 3.42 -1.31 0.76
C GLY A 188 3.43 -1.73 -0.72
N MET A 189 2.66 -2.77 -1.09
CA MET A 189 2.48 -3.19 -2.48
C MET A 189 1.01 -3.07 -2.96
N VAL A 190 0.04 -2.82 -2.07
CA VAL A 190 -1.40 -2.87 -2.40
C VAL A 190 -1.80 -1.83 -3.45
N ASP A 191 -1.21 -0.63 -3.44
CA ASP A 191 -1.49 0.40 -4.45
C ASP A 191 -1.21 -0.05 -5.89
N THR A 192 -0.36 -1.05 -6.06
CA THR A 192 -0.05 -1.64 -7.38
C THR A 192 -1.30 -2.24 -8.05
N ALA A 193 -2.35 -2.55 -7.30
CA ALA A 193 -3.63 -3.05 -7.81
C ALA A 193 -4.18 -2.18 -8.95
N ASN A 194 -3.99 -0.86 -8.87
CA ASN A 194 -4.42 0.07 -9.90
C ASN A 194 -3.72 -0.15 -11.25
N GLY A 195 -2.44 -0.53 -11.25
CA GLY A 195 -1.60 -0.66 -12.44
C GLY A 195 -1.50 -2.06 -13.04
N ILE A 196 -2.01 -3.11 -12.37
CA ILE A 196 -1.86 -4.50 -12.85
C ILE A 196 -2.92 -4.92 -13.87
N VAL A 197 -4.08 -4.26 -13.91
CA VAL A 197 -5.20 -4.61 -14.82
C VAL A 197 -5.71 -3.37 -15.60
N PRO A 198 -4.84 -2.51 -16.17
CA PRO A 198 -5.30 -1.30 -16.83
C PRO A 198 -6.28 -1.66 -17.97
N ARG A 199 -7.39 -0.92 -18.04
CA ARG A 199 -8.42 -1.16 -19.08
C ARG A 199 -8.04 -0.58 -20.43
N GLN A 200 -7.09 0.35 -20.46
CA GLN A 200 -6.58 1.00 -21.68
C GLN A 200 -5.10 0.69 -21.87
N ASP A 201 -4.62 0.82 -23.11
CA ASP A 201 -3.20 0.76 -23.41
C ASP A 201 -2.44 1.87 -22.63
N PRO A 202 -1.31 1.58 -21.98
CA PRO A 202 -0.48 2.59 -21.31
C PRO A 202 -0.09 3.78 -22.19
N ASN A 203 0.02 3.57 -23.51
CA ASN A 203 0.37 4.60 -24.49
C ASN A 203 -0.84 5.36 -25.07
N SER A 204 -2.04 5.11 -24.57
CA SER A 204 -3.27 5.74 -25.09
C SER A 204 -3.43 7.22 -24.75
N GLY A 205 -2.55 7.77 -23.88
CA GLY A 205 -2.65 9.13 -23.35
C GLY A 205 -3.72 9.32 -22.28
N TRP A 206 -4.31 8.22 -21.77
CA TRP A 206 -5.22 8.24 -20.64
C TRP A 206 -4.51 7.89 -19.35
N GLY A 207 -4.70 8.72 -18.31
CA GLY A 207 -4.29 8.43 -16.94
C GLY A 207 -5.46 8.09 -16.04
N PHE A 208 -5.15 7.33 -14.97
CA PHE A 208 -6.13 6.85 -13.99
C PHE A 208 -5.57 6.92 -12.55
N PRO A 209 -5.01 8.09 -12.12
CA PRO A 209 -4.52 8.22 -10.76
C PRO A 209 -5.64 8.06 -9.75
N ASN A 210 -5.33 7.36 -8.65
CA ASN A 210 -6.22 7.21 -7.52
C ASN A 210 -6.13 8.43 -6.58
N LEU A 211 -7.25 8.72 -5.89
CA LEU A 211 -7.36 9.78 -4.89
C LEU A 211 -7.29 9.21 -3.46
N ASP A 212 -7.49 7.91 -3.32
CA ASP A 212 -7.46 7.22 -2.04
C ASP A 212 -6.96 5.79 -2.19
N LEU A 213 -6.72 5.16 -1.05
CA LEU A 213 -6.53 3.73 -0.92
C LEU A 213 -7.13 3.29 0.42
N GLN A 214 -8.14 2.43 0.37
CA GLN A 214 -8.78 1.85 1.56
C GLN A 214 -8.40 0.38 1.68
N ILE A 215 -7.87 -0.03 2.83
CA ILE A 215 -7.47 -1.41 3.10
C ILE A 215 -8.18 -1.89 4.37
N HIS A 216 -8.94 -2.97 4.29
CA HIS A 216 -9.65 -3.60 5.40
C HIS A 216 -9.15 -5.03 5.56
N MET A 217 -8.83 -5.46 6.80
CA MET A 217 -8.21 -6.74 7.06
C MET A 217 -8.94 -7.48 8.20
N HIS A 218 -9.41 -8.69 7.92
CA HIS A 218 -9.96 -9.59 8.94
C HIS A 218 -8.86 -10.36 9.69
N ARG A 219 -7.65 -10.50 9.13
CA ARG A 219 -6.44 -10.99 9.79
C ARG A 219 -5.21 -10.19 9.35
N LEU A 220 -4.10 -10.30 10.07
CA LEU A 220 -2.84 -9.72 9.61
C LEU A 220 -2.25 -10.53 8.44
N PRO A 221 -1.65 -9.86 7.45
CA PRO A 221 -0.95 -10.53 6.37
C PRO A 221 0.34 -11.19 6.85
N GLN A 222 0.77 -12.26 6.18
CA GLN A 222 1.97 -13.03 6.53
C GLN A 222 2.81 -13.33 5.28
N GLY A 223 4.14 -13.30 5.47
CA GLY A 223 5.10 -13.66 4.44
C GLY A 223 5.46 -12.51 3.50
N LYS A 224 5.94 -12.85 2.30
CA LYS A 224 6.54 -11.89 1.36
C LYS A 224 5.76 -11.72 0.06
N TRP A 225 4.79 -12.57 -0.20
CA TRP A 225 3.97 -12.54 -1.38
C TRP A 225 2.61 -11.89 -1.09
N LEU A 226 2.27 -10.86 -1.85
CA LEU A 226 0.95 -10.26 -1.91
C LEU A 226 0.24 -10.76 -3.16
N GLY A 227 -0.88 -11.47 -3.00
CA GLY A 227 -1.79 -11.83 -4.07
C GLY A 227 -2.87 -10.76 -4.21
N LEU A 228 -3.04 -10.23 -5.41
CA LEU A 228 -4.05 -9.24 -5.76
C LEU A 228 -5.03 -9.87 -6.75
N GLU A 229 -6.25 -10.16 -6.30
CA GLU A 229 -7.37 -10.50 -7.17
C GLU A 229 -8.18 -9.23 -7.42
N VAL A 230 -8.04 -8.63 -8.62
CA VAL A 230 -8.44 -7.26 -8.88
C VAL A 230 -9.46 -7.18 -10.00
N VAL A 231 -10.44 -6.28 -9.80
CA VAL A 231 -11.38 -5.80 -10.81
C VAL A 231 -11.26 -4.28 -10.91
N GLN A 232 -11.11 -3.76 -12.13
CA GLN A 232 -11.10 -2.33 -12.40
C GLN A 232 -12.28 -1.95 -13.30
N GLN A 233 -13.00 -0.91 -12.92
CA GLN A 233 -14.18 -0.43 -13.61
C GLN A 233 -14.04 1.06 -13.93
N TYR A 234 -14.42 1.48 -15.14
CA TYR A 234 -14.42 2.86 -15.58
C TYR A 234 -15.85 3.29 -15.90
N GLY A 235 -16.32 4.38 -15.27
CA GLY A 235 -17.55 5.07 -15.63
C GLY A 235 -17.38 5.89 -16.90
N GLU A 236 -18.48 6.41 -17.43
CA GLU A 236 -18.49 7.23 -18.65
C GLU A 236 -18.24 8.72 -18.37
N ASP A 237 -18.17 9.09 -17.08
CA ASP A 237 -18.12 10.47 -16.60
C ASP A 237 -16.76 10.87 -15.98
N GLY A 238 -15.71 10.07 -16.18
CA GLY A 238 -14.35 10.36 -15.71
C GLY A 238 -14.03 9.81 -14.32
N ILE A 239 -14.87 8.94 -13.76
CA ILE A 239 -14.65 8.26 -12.48
C ILE A 239 -14.42 6.77 -12.73
N GLY A 240 -13.44 6.19 -12.01
CA GLY A 240 -13.16 4.77 -12.02
C GLY A 240 -13.03 4.19 -10.62
N LEU A 241 -13.04 2.87 -10.52
CA LEU A 241 -12.90 2.13 -9.28
C LEU A 241 -12.00 0.92 -9.51
N THR A 242 -11.02 0.72 -8.64
CA THR A 242 -10.24 -0.51 -8.54
C THR A 242 -10.57 -1.19 -7.22
N SER A 243 -11.11 -2.43 -7.30
CA SER A 243 -11.48 -3.26 -6.15
C SER A 243 -10.59 -4.50 -6.12
N GLY A 244 -10.10 -4.88 -4.93
CA GLY A 244 -9.22 -6.03 -4.78
C GLY A 244 -9.53 -6.89 -3.56
N ILE A 245 -9.42 -8.22 -3.73
CA ILE A 245 -9.25 -9.15 -2.63
C ILE A 245 -7.76 -9.33 -2.42
N LEU A 246 -7.32 -9.21 -1.18
CA LEU A 246 -5.92 -9.27 -0.79
C LEU A 246 -5.60 -10.65 -0.21
N HIS A 247 -4.61 -11.32 -0.79
CA HIS A 247 -4.15 -12.65 -0.39
C HIS A 247 -2.69 -12.61 0.05
N ASP A 248 -2.36 -13.46 0.99
CA ASP A 248 -1.01 -13.97 1.18
C ASP A 248 -0.99 -15.49 0.88
N VAL A 249 0.13 -16.15 1.05
CA VAL A 249 0.27 -17.59 0.74
C VAL A 249 -0.63 -18.50 1.58
N HIS A 250 -1.26 -17.98 2.62
CA HIS A 250 -2.22 -18.69 3.48
C HIS A 250 -3.69 -18.42 3.10
N GLY A 251 -3.93 -17.64 2.05
CA GLY A 251 -5.28 -17.30 1.55
C GLY A 251 -5.65 -15.83 1.71
N PRO A 252 -6.93 -15.47 1.62
CA PRO A 252 -7.39 -14.10 1.72
C PRO A 252 -7.18 -13.54 3.14
N PHE A 253 -6.80 -12.26 3.23
CA PHE A 253 -6.64 -11.57 4.51
C PHE A 253 -7.42 -10.25 4.59
N GLY A 254 -7.92 -9.74 3.45
CA GLY A 254 -8.60 -8.47 3.42
C GLY A 254 -9.04 -8.04 2.03
N ARG A 255 -9.45 -6.77 1.92
CA ARG A 255 -9.91 -6.13 0.69
C ARG A 255 -9.34 -4.73 0.57
N SER A 256 -9.20 -4.25 -0.67
CA SER A 256 -8.82 -2.87 -0.97
C SER A 256 -9.74 -2.25 -2.00
N GLU A 257 -9.91 -0.91 -1.87
CA GLU A 257 -10.66 -0.08 -2.80
C GLU A 257 -9.86 1.19 -3.10
N GLN A 258 -9.90 1.63 -4.38
CA GLN A 258 -9.25 2.85 -4.84
C GLN A 258 -10.20 3.57 -5.79
N ILE A 259 -10.60 4.82 -5.46
CA ILE A 259 -11.34 5.68 -6.38
C ILE A 259 -10.35 6.34 -7.37
N LEU A 260 -10.70 6.36 -8.65
CA LEU A 260 -9.84 6.85 -9.71
C LEU A 260 -10.41 8.08 -10.39
N THR A 261 -9.55 8.99 -10.82
CA THR A 261 -9.88 10.00 -11.81
C THR A 261 -9.40 9.54 -13.19
N LEU A 262 -10.29 9.54 -14.18
CA LEU A 262 -9.97 9.17 -15.55
C LEU A 262 -9.81 10.44 -16.38
N ARG A 263 -8.59 10.70 -16.88
CA ARG A 263 -8.30 11.92 -17.62
C ARG A 263 -7.31 11.67 -18.75
N LYS A 264 -7.43 12.45 -19.82
CA LYS A 264 -6.48 12.47 -20.94
C LYS A 264 -5.36 13.47 -20.65
N PHE A 265 -4.10 13.07 -20.89
CA PHE A 265 -2.91 13.93 -20.80
C PHE A 265 -2.54 14.54 -22.13
#